data_6851415173fd1c6d455899c61edc1702
#
_entry.id   6851415173fd1c6d455899c61edc1702
#
_cell.length_a   1.000
_cell.length_b   1.000
_cell.length_c   1.000
_cell.angle_alpha   90.00
_cell.angle_beta   90.00
_cell.angle_gamma   90.00
#
_symmetry.space_group_name_H-M   'P 1'
#
loop_
_entity.id
_entity.type
_entity.pdbx_description
1 polymer ?
#
loop_
_entity_poly.entity_id
_entity_poly.type
_entity_poly.pdbx_seq_one_letter_code
_entity_poly.pdbx_strand_id
1 'polypeptide(L)'
;LTLVDASYKDATRLVHADGYILRDETLLYASSATAGSVTPSVTDGTRLALYNKAADIYVNNLPDITARIAEIDELLALVEQSKNENMSLVNTSGLESTIFGNIESIRTLAEARNLGDAVTMRSTLLVNIKRRDLIKGADYVAQEASLRTEKQSLTAQLGSCLESVYAPVSGYYYADTDGYESIFTAQGIDELSYEDFMAKTAAEPDPGTNTTLCVGKLATDFRWYLACPMSKKEAAQMEDGGAYEITFPYNGNKTMSLELYCVIPELPGANAVAIFRSTQIPSGFDYTRMQPVQIHTAEYRGFEIPQSALRILDGWEGVYILDEVTVDFRRVHIAYEGDGYYIVTGDDGSALSVETGDDTATDTADECPYDWIQMNDVVIAEGRGLYVGKVVQGAR
;
A
#
# COMPACT_ATOMS: atom_id res chain seq x y z
N LEU A 1 18.64 40.56 -0.38
CA LEU A 1 17.72 39.91 -1.31
C LEU A 1 17.91 38.40 -1.20
N THR A 2 16.81 37.67 -1.15
CA THR A 2 16.81 36.19 -1.30
C THR A 2 16.39 35.90 -2.72
N LEU A 3 17.25 35.26 -3.49
CA LEU A 3 17.05 34.95 -4.91
C LEU A 3 16.77 33.46 -5.09
N VAL A 4 15.87 33.14 -6.01
CA VAL A 4 15.51 31.76 -6.41
C VAL A 4 15.39 31.72 -7.93
N ASP A 5 16.01 30.73 -8.55
CA ASP A 5 15.90 30.54 -9.99
C ASP A 5 14.54 29.94 -10.35
N ALA A 6 13.84 30.51 -11.33
CA ALA A 6 12.61 29.95 -11.86
C ALA A 6 12.93 28.66 -12.63
N SER A 7 12.67 27.53 -11.98
CA SER A 7 12.87 26.18 -12.55
C SER A 7 11.55 25.46 -12.67
N TYR A 8 11.39 24.65 -13.74
CA TYR A 8 10.20 23.83 -13.91
C TYR A 8 10.12 22.74 -12.83
N LYS A 9 8.92 22.57 -12.30
CA LYS A 9 8.59 21.50 -11.38
C LYS A 9 7.22 20.93 -11.74
N ASP A 10 7.12 19.61 -11.64
CA ASP A 10 5.85 18.92 -11.72
C ASP A 10 5.26 18.77 -10.31
N ALA A 11 4.00 19.09 -10.15
CA ALA A 11 3.26 18.91 -8.91
C ALA A 11 1.98 18.13 -9.21
N THR A 12 1.66 17.17 -8.34
CA THR A 12 0.45 16.37 -8.45
C THR A 12 -0.50 16.75 -7.33
N ARG A 13 -1.75 17.04 -7.69
CA ARG A 13 -2.80 17.22 -6.70
C ARG A 13 -3.26 15.86 -6.21
N LEU A 14 -3.10 15.63 -4.91
CA LEU A 14 -3.49 14.39 -4.25
C LEU A 14 -4.75 14.64 -3.42
N VAL A 15 -5.74 13.75 -3.58
CA VAL A 15 -6.87 13.63 -2.66
C VAL A 15 -6.63 12.41 -1.79
N HIS A 16 -6.59 12.62 -0.48
CA HIS A 16 -6.44 11.55 0.51
C HIS A 16 -7.82 11.10 0.96
N ALA A 17 -8.11 9.81 0.86
CA ALA A 17 -9.37 9.24 1.26
C ALA A 17 -9.19 7.87 1.90
N ASP A 18 -10.17 7.47 2.72
CA ASP A 18 -10.31 6.08 3.15
C ASP A 18 -11.06 5.32 2.06
N GLY A 19 -10.37 4.40 1.40
CA GLY A 19 -10.93 3.59 0.33
C GLY A 19 -11.54 2.30 0.88
N TYR A 20 -12.78 2.01 0.49
CA TYR A 20 -13.48 0.78 0.84
C TYR A 20 -13.56 -0.13 -0.38
N ILE A 21 -13.07 -1.36 -0.25
CA ILE A 21 -13.08 -2.34 -1.33
C ILE A 21 -14.42 -3.07 -1.36
N LEU A 22 -15.12 -3.01 -2.50
CA LEU A 22 -16.35 -3.74 -2.78
C LEU A 22 -16.07 -4.79 -3.86
N ARG A 23 -16.35 -6.05 -3.55
CA ARG A 23 -16.28 -7.13 -4.53
C ARG A 23 -17.17 -8.30 -4.13
N ASP A 24 -17.54 -9.12 -5.12
CA ASP A 24 -18.38 -10.28 -4.87
C ASP A 24 -17.53 -11.42 -4.33
N GLU A 25 -17.78 -11.81 -3.09
CA GLU A 25 -17.04 -12.82 -2.34
C GLU A 25 -17.99 -13.91 -1.87
N THR A 26 -17.55 -15.16 -1.95
CA THR A 26 -18.27 -16.33 -1.46
C THR A 26 -17.43 -17.01 -0.39
N LEU A 27 -17.95 -17.08 0.84
CA LEU A 27 -17.31 -17.76 1.94
C LEU A 27 -17.29 -19.28 1.69
N LEU A 28 -16.16 -19.91 2.03
CA LEU A 28 -15.98 -21.35 1.94
C LEU A 28 -16.08 -21.98 3.32
N TYR A 29 -17.04 -22.86 3.49
CA TYR A 29 -17.27 -23.58 4.73
C TYR A 29 -16.97 -25.06 4.58
N ALA A 30 -16.51 -25.67 5.66
CA ALA A 30 -16.51 -27.10 5.79
C ALA A 30 -17.94 -27.68 5.74
N SER A 31 -18.09 -28.89 5.24
CA SER A 31 -19.41 -29.55 5.19
C SER A 31 -19.80 -30.13 6.55
N SER A 32 -18.81 -30.58 7.33
CA SER A 32 -19.04 -31.26 8.60
C SER A 32 -18.13 -30.83 9.75
N ALA A 33 -16.90 -30.36 9.45
CA ALA A 33 -15.95 -29.97 10.48
C ALA A 33 -16.37 -28.66 11.15
N THR A 34 -16.57 -28.69 12.47
CA THR A 34 -16.91 -27.52 13.30
C THR A 34 -15.69 -26.93 14.02
N ALA A 35 -14.59 -27.66 14.06
CA ALA A 35 -13.31 -27.27 14.66
C ALA A 35 -12.16 -27.96 13.95
N GLY A 36 -10.99 -27.37 13.99
CA GLY A 36 -9.77 -27.94 13.40
C GLY A 36 -8.78 -26.85 12.98
N SER A 37 -7.61 -27.28 12.54
CA SER A 37 -6.60 -26.40 11.94
C SER A 37 -6.77 -26.39 10.43
N VAL A 38 -7.01 -25.23 9.86
CA VAL A 38 -7.15 -25.03 8.40
C VAL A 38 -5.76 -24.86 7.79
N THR A 39 -5.48 -25.61 6.75
CA THR A 39 -4.26 -25.47 5.94
C THR A 39 -4.68 -25.20 4.50
N PRO A 40 -4.49 -23.95 4.01
CA PRO A 40 -4.74 -23.63 2.61
C PRO A 40 -3.91 -24.52 1.68
N SER A 41 -4.53 -25.02 0.60
CA SER A 41 -3.83 -25.81 -0.43
C SER A 41 -3.15 -24.93 -1.49
N VAL A 42 -3.49 -23.64 -1.49
CA VAL A 42 -3.02 -22.63 -2.43
C VAL A 42 -2.75 -21.31 -1.71
N THR A 43 -1.95 -20.44 -2.31
CA THR A 43 -1.69 -19.08 -1.79
C THR A 43 -2.80 -18.13 -2.17
N ASP A 44 -2.94 -17.03 -1.41
CA ASP A 44 -3.89 -15.96 -1.67
C ASP A 44 -3.73 -15.39 -3.08
N GLY A 45 -4.87 -15.06 -3.69
CA GLY A 45 -4.94 -14.59 -5.07
C GLY A 45 -4.79 -15.69 -6.13
N THR A 46 -4.66 -16.96 -5.73
CA THR A 46 -4.64 -18.09 -6.69
C THR A 46 -6.04 -18.34 -7.24
N ARG A 47 -6.15 -18.42 -8.57
CA ARG A 47 -7.41 -18.75 -9.22
C ARG A 47 -7.70 -20.25 -9.12
N LEU A 48 -8.82 -20.58 -8.48
CA LEU A 48 -9.36 -21.94 -8.41
C LEU A 48 -10.45 -22.14 -9.45
N ALA A 49 -10.44 -23.28 -10.12
CA ALA A 49 -11.56 -23.73 -10.90
C ALA A 49 -12.60 -24.44 -10.01
N LEU A 50 -13.80 -24.61 -10.53
CA LEU A 50 -14.84 -25.43 -9.89
C LEU A 50 -14.28 -26.80 -9.48
N TYR A 51 -14.55 -27.22 -8.26
CA TYR A 51 -14.07 -28.46 -7.64
C TYR A 51 -12.56 -28.56 -7.42
N ASN A 52 -11.79 -27.50 -7.60
CA ASN A 52 -10.39 -27.50 -7.14
C ASN A 52 -10.33 -27.43 -5.63
N LYS A 53 -9.34 -28.11 -5.05
CA LYS A 53 -9.15 -28.12 -3.60
C LYS A 53 -8.66 -26.76 -3.12
N ALA A 54 -9.36 -26.18 -2.14
CA ALA A 54 -9.05 -24.90 -1.53
C ALA A 54 -8.22 -25.07 -0.25
N ALA A 55 -8.64 -25.95 0.65
CA ALA A 55 -7.98 -26.16 1.93
C ALA A 55 -8.21 -27.57 2.47
N ASP A 56 -7.33 -28.00 3.38
CA ASP A 56 -7.49 -29.18 4.21
C ASP A 56 -7.71 -28.77 5.67
N ILE A 57 -8.54 -29.53 6.39
CA ILE A 57 -8.83 -29.36 7.81
C ILE A 57 -8.27 -30.58 8.58
N TYR A 58 -7.49 -30.29 9.62
CA TYR A 58 -6.86 -31.30 10.46
C TYR A 58 -7.29 -31.17 11.92
N VAL A 59 -7.22 -32.24 12.68
CA VAL A 59 -7.64 -32.29 14.10
C VAL A 59 -6.71 -31.48 15.01
N ASN A 60 -5.41 -31.42 14.69
CA ASN A 60 -4.37 -30.90 15.57
C ASN A 60 -3.75 -29.62 14.99
N ASN A 61 -3.11 -28.84 15.86
CA ASN A 61 -2.41 -27.59 15.46
C ASN A 61 -1.21 -27.92 14.54
N LEU A 62 -1.49 -27.97 13.25
CA LEU A 62 -0.58 -28.38 12.19
C LEU A 62 0.68 -27.49 12.09
N PRO A 63 0.58 -26.15 12.18
CA PRO A 63 1.75 -25.28 12.05
C PRO A 63 2.85 -25.57 13.07
N ASP A 64 2.50 -25.81 14.35
CA ASP A 64 3.47 -26.07 15.40
C ASP A 64 4.13 -27.45 15.24
N ILE A 65 3.34 -28.46 14.84
CA ILE A 65 3.84 -29.82 14.60
C ILE A 65 4.75 -29.84 13.36
N THR A 66 4.37 -29.19 12.27
CA THR A 66 5.18 -29.11 11.05
C THR A 66 6.47 -28.32 11.26
N ALA A 67 6.43 -27.21 11.99
CA ALA A 67 7.62 -26.45 12.37
C ALA A 67 8.58 -27.29 13.23
N ARG A 68 8.04 -28.09 14.18
CA ARG A 68 8.84 -28.98 15.02
C ARG A 68 9.45 -30.12 14.21
N ILE A 69 8.72 -30.71 13.26
CA ILE A 69 9.26 -31.72 12.35
C ILE A 69 10.40 -31.15 11.50
N ALA A 70 10.24 -29.96 10.96
CA ALA A 70 11.29 -29.28 10.18
C ALA A 70 12.55 -29.02 11.02
N GLU A 71 12.40 -28.56 12.28
CA GLU A 71 13.51 -28.40 13.22
C GLU A 71 14.22 -29.74 13.50
N ILE A 72 13.47 -30.82 13.66
CA ILE A 72 14.04 -32.17 13.87
C ILE A 72 14.80 -32.65 12.62
N ASP A 73 14.29 -32.34 11.41
CA ASP A 73 14.98 -32.68 10.16
C ASP A 73 16.31 -31.95 10.01
N GLU A 74 16.37 -30.69 10.37
CA GLU A 74 17.63 -29.95 10.42
C GLU A 74 18.60 -30.55 11.43
N LEU A 75 18.12 -30.93 12.62
CA LEU A 75 18.96 -31.56 13.64
C LEU A 75 19.46 -32.93 13.20
N LEU A 76 18.62 -33.76 12.56
CA LEU A 76 19.03 -35.05 12.01
C LEU A 76 20.09 -34.87 10.91
N ALA A 77 19.94 -33.89 10.03
CA ALA A 77 20.94 -33.56 9.02
C ALA A 77 22.29 -33.16 9.67
N LEU A 78 22.26 -32.39 10.76
CA LEU A 78 23.45 -32.03 11.53
C LEU A 78 24.12 -33.22 12.20
N VAL A 79 23.32 -34.16 12.78
CA VAL A 79 23.84 -35.39 13.35
C VAL A 79 24.51 -36.24 12.27
N GLU A 80 23.91 -36.37 11.10
CA GLU A 80 24.47 -37.12 9.96
C GLU A 80 25.81 -36.48 9.49
N GLN A 81 25.84 -35.15 9.35
CA GLN A 81 27.07 -34.45 9.05
C GLN A 81 28.16 -34.61 10.12
N SER A 82 27.77 -34.68 11.40
CA SER A 82 28.73 -34.86 12.51
C SER A 82 29.35 -36.25 12.60
N LYS A 83 28.72 -37.24 11.98
CA LYS A 83 29.28 -38.61 11.87
C LYS A 83 30.43 -38.71 10.86
N ASN A 84 30.55 -37.76 9.94
CA ASN A 84 31.65 -37.71 9.00
C ASN A 84 32.91 -37.18 9.71
N GLU A 85 34.02 -37.95 9.70
CA GLU A 85 35.28 -37.71 10.43
C GLU A 85 35.92 -36.32 10.20
N ASN A 86 35.49 -35.62 9.17
CA ASN A 86 35.99 -34.26 8.86
C ASN A 86 35.38 -33.13 9.72
N MET A 87 34.40 -33.40 10.57
CA MET A 87 33.75 -32.38 11.42
C MET A 87 34.48 -32.08 12.74
N SER A 88 35.48 -32.89 13.13
CA SER A 88 36.28 -32.60 14.34
C SER A 88 37.12 -31.34 14.24
N LEU A 89 37.18 -30.70 13.04
CA LEU A 89 37.85 -29.44 12.76
C LEU A 89 36.94 -28.24 12.75
N VAL A 90 35.62 -28.38 13.00
CA VAL A 90 34.72 -27.23 13.09
C VAL A 90 35.04 -26.44 14.35
N ASN A 91 35.55 -25.26 14.17
CA ASN A 91 35.95 -24.32 15.21
C ASN A 91 34.75 -23.97 16.12
N THR A 92 34.66 -24.64 17.29
CA THR A 92 33.61 -24.40 18.30
C THR A 92 33.58 -22.94 18.77
N SER A 93 34.68 -22.22 18.71
CA SER A 93 34.75 -20.80 19.06
C SER A 93 33.98 -19.91 18.07
N GLY A 94 33.98 -20.25 16.79
CA GLY A 94 33.16 -19.55 15.78
C GLY A 94 31.67 -19.73 16.01
N LEU A 95 31.26 -20.94 16.39
CA LEU A 95 29.87 -21.24 16.72
C LEU A 95 29.40 -20.55 18.02
N GLU A 96 30.25 -20.46 19.02
CA GLU A 96 29.99 -19.70 20.25
C GLU A 96 29.82 -18.21 19.96
N SER A 97 30.67 -17.63 19.10
CA SER A 97 30.51 -16.24 18.66
C SER A 97 29.18 -16.01 17.93
N THR A 98 28.74 -16.94 17.10
CA THR A 98 27.43 -16.87 16.42
C THR A 98 26.28 -16.94 17.41
N ILE A 99 26.35 -17.81 18.42
CA ILE A 99 25.35 -17.91 19.49
C ILE A 99 25.24 -16.58 20.25
N PHE A 100 26.37 -15.98 20.64
CA PHE A 100 26.37 -14.67 21.30
C PHE A 100 25.80 -13.57 20.40
N GLY A 101 26.16 -13.56 19.11
CA GLY A 101 25.58 -12.63 18.12
C GLY A 101 24.06 -12.76 17.99
N ASN A 102 23.54 -13.97 17.97
CA ASN A 102 22.08 -14.21 17.92
C ASN A 102 21.38 -13.72 19.19
N ILE A 103 21.97 -13.91 20.37
CA ILE A 103 21.42 -13.39 21.64
C ILE A 103 21.33 -11.87 21.61
N GLU A 104 22.40 -11.21 21.15
CA GLU A 104 22.43 -9.75 21.04
C GLU A 104 21.40 -9.23 20.01
N SER A 105 21.24 -9.94 18.90
CA SER A 105 20.23 -9.62 17.88
C SER A 105 18.82 -9.75 18.43
N ILE A 106 18.53 -10.83 19.19
CA ILE A 106 17.22 -11.01 19.84
C ILE A 106 16.94 -9.86 20.81
N ARG A 107 17.95 -9.45 21.61
CA ARG A 107 17.82 -8.34 22.53
C ARG A 107 17.47 -7.04 21.77
N THR A 108 18.19 -6.73 20.71
CA THR A 108 17.98 -5.53 19.89
C THR A 108 16.59 -5.52 19.25
N LEU A 109 16.15 -6.67 18.72
CA LEU A 109 14.82 -6.82 18.12
C LEU A 109 13.70 -6.68 19.18
N ALA A 110 13.91 -7.21 20.38
CA ALA A 110 12.95 -7.08 21.48
C ALA A 110 12.86 -5.63 21.98
N GLU A 111 13.97 -4.91 22.10
CA GLU A 111 14.03 -3.49 22.43
C GLU A 111 13.32 -2.64 21.37
N ALA A 112 13.46 -3.01 20.07
CA ALA A 112 12.77 -2.39 18.95
C ALA A 112 11.28 -2.81 18.82
N ARG A 113 10.75 -3.66 19.71
CA ARG A 113 9.41 -4.24 19.68
C ARG A 113 9.08 -5.04 18.41
N ASN A 114 10.08 -5.49 17.68
CA ASN A 114 9.92 -6.37 16.53
C ASN A 114 9.89 -7.83 16.98
N LEU A 115 8.72 -8.28 17.49
CA LEU A 115 8.55 -9.59 18.08
C LEU A 115 8.57 -10.72 17.04
N GLY A 116 8.13 -10.46 15.81
CA GLY A 116 8.13 -11.47 14.73
C GLY A 116 9.53 -11.94 14.39
N ASP A 117 10.42 -11.02 14.10
CA ASP A 117 11.83 -11.31 13.79
C ASP A 117 12.58 -11.87 15.02
N ALA A 118 12.23 -11.41 16.23
CA ALA A 118 12.80 -11.95 17.46
C ALA A 118 12.46 -13.46 17.66
N VAL A 119 11.24 -13.88 17.32
CA VAL A 119 10.83 -15.29 17.38
C VAL A 119 11.59 -16.13 16.35
N THR A 120 11.76 -15.62 15.13
CA THR A 120 12.54 -16.28 14.08
C THR A 120 14.01 -16.44 14.51
N MET A 121 14.60 -15.37 15.05
CA MET A 121 15.98 -15.39 15.53
C MET A 121 16.17 -16.35 16.73
N ARG A 122 15.15 -16.47 17.61
CA ARG A 122 15.14 -17.45 18.70
C ARG A 122 15.24 -18.89 18.17
N SER A 123 14.53 -19.23 17.11
CA SER A 123 14.61 -20.56 16.48
C SER A 123 16.02 -20.84 15.98
N THR A 124 16.63 -19.89 15.28
CA THR A 124 18.03 -19.98 14.83
C THR A 124 19.02 -20.16 16.01
N LEU A 125 18.82 -19.40 17.09
CA LEU A 125 19.61 -19.54 18.32
C LEU A 125 19.53 -20.95 18.91
N LEU A 126 18.32 -21.52 19.01
CA LEU A 126 18.11 -22.87 19.56
C LEU A 126 18.81 -23.94 18.71
N VAL A 127 18.75 -23.83 17.38
CA VAL A 127 19.47 -24.73 16.47
C VAL A 127 20.97 -24.62 16.69
N ASN A 128 21.53 -23.43 16.80
CA ASN A 128 22.97 -23.22 17.03
C ASN A 128 23.43 -23.72 18.40
N ILE A 129 22.62 -23.55 19.45
CA ILE A 129 22.91 -24.12 20.77
C ILE A 129 22.94 -25.67 20.70
N LYS A 130 21.95 -26.29 20.09
CA LYS A 130 21.89 -27.74 19.93
C LYS A 130 23.05 -28.25 19.06
N ARG A 131 23.41 -27.52 18.01
CA ARG A 131 24.58 -27.84 17.18
C ARG A 131 25.87 -27.83 17.99
N ARG A 132 26.06 -26.86 18.87
CA ARG A 132 27.22 -26.79 19.79
C ARG A 132 27.26 -27.98 20.72
N ASP A 133 26.10 -28.38 21.30
CA ASP A 133 26.01 -29.47 22.26
C ASP A 133 26.28 -30.82 21.58
N LEU A 134 25.84 -31.01 20.33
CA LEU A 134 26.18 -32.14 19.48
C LEU A 134 27.69 -32.28 19.25
N ILE A 135 28.39 -31.18 18.98
CA ILE A 135 29.84 -31.16 18.70
C ILE A 135 30.66 -31.46 19.99
N LYS A 136 30.14 -31.07 21.17
CA LYS A 136 30.85 -31.21 22.47
C LYS A 136 30.83 -32.58 23.10
N GLY A 137 30.31 -33.62 22.42
CA GLY A 137 30.54 -35.01 22.88
C GLY A 137 29.29 -35.79 23.25
N ALA A 138 28.22 -35.53 22.58
CA ALA A 138 27.00 -36.29 22.74
C ALA A 138 27.09 -37.67 22.08
N ASP A 139 26.39 -38.62 22.64
CA ASP A 139 26.16 -39.91 22.03
C ASP A 139 25.23 -39.74 20.81
N TYR A 140 25.82 -39.58 19.64
CA TYR A 140 25.12 -39.31 18.39
C TYR A 140 24.10 -40.40 18.04
N VAL A 141 24.38 -41.65 18.42
CA VAL A 141 23.47 -42.78 18.14
C VAL A 141 22.20 -42.69 18.97
N ALA A 142 22.33 -42.40 20.26
CA ALA A 142 21.19 -42.26 21.15
C ALA A 142 20.37 -41.02 20.80
N GLN A 143 21.02 -39.89 20.42
CA GLN A 143 20.33 -38.66 20.03
C GLN A 143 19.59 -38.82 18.70
N GLU A 144 20.20 -39.44 17.70
CA GLU A 144 19.54 -39.74 16.44
C GLU A 144 18.29 -40.62 16.65
N ALA A 145 18.41 -41.68 17.44
CA ALA A 145 17.29 -42.57 17.77
C ALA A 145 16.15 -41.80 18.46
N SER A 146 16.47 -40.93 19.40
CA SER A 146 15.51 -40.09 20.09
C SER A 146 14.80 -39.11 19.12
N LEU A 147 15.54 -38.41 18.30
CA LEU A 147 14.99 -37.46 17.29
C LEU A 147 14.12 -38.17 16.25
N ARG A 148 14.53 -39.36 15.79
CA ARG A 148 13.72 -40.18 14.86
C ARG A 148 12.42 -40.64 15.50
N THR A 149 12.47 -41.06 16.80
CA THR A 149 11.29 -41.48 17.55
C THR A 149 10.33 -40.29 17.76
N GLU A 150 10.86 -39.10 18.13
CA GLU A 150 10.07 -37.89 18.28
C GLU A 150 9.42 -37.51 16.94
N LYS A 151 10.18 -37.49 15.84
CA LYS A 151 9.65 -37.22 14.49
C LYS A 151 8.55 -38.19 14.10
N GLN A 152 8.74 -39.50 14.37
CA GLN A 152 7.73 -40.52 14.09
C GLN A 152 6.45 -40.28 14.90
N SER A 153 6.59 -39.96 16.19
CA SER A 153 5.46 -39.59 17.05
C SER A 153 4.72 -38.36 16.57
N LEU A 154 5.44 -37.29 16.22
CA LEU A 154 4.86 -36.04 15.68
C LEU A 154 4.19 -36.29 14.32
N THR A 155 4.81 -37.09 13.44
CA THR A 155 4.22 -37.46 12.15
C THR A 155 2.93 -38.25 12.33
N ALA A 156 2.88 -39.13 13.34
CA ALA A 156 1.65 -39.85 13.70
C ALA A 156 0.57 -38.90 14.29
N GLN A 157 0.99 -37.83 14.97
CA GLN A 157 0.10 -36.78 15.50
C GLN A 157 -0.38 -35.79 14.42
N LEU A 158 0.26 -35.74 13.24
CA LEU A 158 -0.21 -34.93 12.11
C LEU A 158 -1.63 -35.30 11.67
N GLY A 159 -2.25 -36.25 12.30
CA GLY A 159 -3.66 -36.58 12.20
C GLY A 159 -4.12 -36.93 10.79
N SER A 160 -5.17 -37.69 10.70
CA SER A 160 -5.90 -37.82 9.43
C SER A 160 -6.53 -36.47 9.08
N CYS A 161 -6.42 -36.06 7.84
CA CYS A 161 -7.23 -34.96 7.30
C CYS A 161 -8.70 -35.26 7.63
N LEU A 162 -9.33 -34.34 8.38
CA LEU A 162 -10.74 -34.45 8.74
C LEU A 162 -11.62 -34.27 7.52
N GLU A 163 -11.31 -33.22 6.75
CA GLU A 163 -12.09 -32.84 5.60
C GLU A 163 -11.23 -32.02 4.62
N SER A 164 -11.44 -32.24 3.34
CA SER A 164 -10.89 -31.38 2.28
C SER A 164 -12.03 -30.53 1.70
N VAL A 165 -11.82 -29.23 1.68
CA VAL A 165 -12.81 -28.28 1.16
C VAL A 165 -12.44 -27.90 -0.28
N TYR A 166 -13.45 -27.95 -1.15
CA TYR A 166 -13.31 -27.68 -2.58
C TYR A 166 -14.09 -26.44 -2.99
N ALA A 167 -13.61 -25.76 -4.00
CA ALA A 167 -14.25 -24.57 -4.54
C ALA A 167 -15.62 -24.89 -5.17
N PRO A 168 -16.74 -24.33 -4.67
CA PRO A 168 -18.08 -24.58 -5.24
C PRO A 168 -18.32 -23.79 -6.52
N VAL A 169 -17.52 -22.77 -6.77
CA VAL A 169 -17.51 -21.93 -7.96
C VAL A 169 -16.05 -21.58 -8.33
N SER A 170 -15.81 -21.14 -9.55
CA SER A 170 -14.48 -20.64 -9.90
C SER A 170 -14.28 -19.24 -9.34
N GLY A 171 -13.09 -18.95 -8.81
CA GLY A 171 -12.77 -17.65 -8.23
C GLY A 171 -11.32 -17.57 -7.74
N TYR A 172 -10.96 -16.44 -7.19
CA TYR A 172 -9.65 -16.19 -6.59
C TYR A 172 -9.74 -16.45 -5.08
N TYR A 173 -8.92 -17.37 -4.59
CA TYR A 173 -8.93 -17.78 -3.19
C TYR A 173 -8.19 -16.79 -2.31
N TYR A 174 -8.75 -16.55 -1.11
CA TYR A 174 -8.14 -15.81 -0.01
C TYR A 174 -8.45 -16.54 1.29
N ALA A 175 -7.43 -16.74 2.13
CA ALA A 175 -7.58 -17.45 3.40
C ALA A 175 -8.28 -16.59 4.46
N ASP A 176 -8.02 -15.29 4.47
CA ASP A 176 -8.54 -14.37 5.47
C ASP A 176 -9.96 -13.91 5.14
N THR A 177 -10.80 -13.91 6.19
CA THR A 177 -12.18 -13.42 6.15
C THR A 177 -12.36 -12.32 7.20
N ASP A 178 -13.11 -11.27 6.86
CA ASP A 178 -13.29 -10.09 7.71
C ASP A 178 -14.73 -9.90 8.23
N GLY A 179 -15.65 -10.76 7.80
CA GLY A 179 -17.07 -10.69 8.17
C GLY A 179 -17.86 -9.60 7.41
N TYR A 180 -17.24 -8.94 6.45
CA TYR A 180 -17.88 -7.91 5.62
C TYR A 180 -18.19 -8.40 4.21
N GLU A 181 -18.01 -9.66 3.91
CA GLU A 181 -18.17 -10.25 2.57
C GLU A 181 -19.59 -10.08 2.03
N SER A 182 -20.60 -10.11 2.91
CA SER A 182 -22.01 -9.89 2.55
C SER A 182 -22.40 -8.40 2.51
N ILE A 183 -21.61 -7.51 3.10
CA ILE A 183 -21.91 -6.08 3.25
C ILE A 183 -21.35 -5.27 2.08
N PHE A 184 -20.04 -5.45 1.79
CA PHE A 184 -19.32 -4.72 0.74
C PHE A 184 -19.25 -5.51 -0.57
N THR A 185 -20.43 -5.83 -1.13
CA THR A 185 -20.57 -6.53 -2.40
C THR A 185 -20.51 -5.57 -3.58
N ALA A 186 -20.11 -6.05 -4.75
CA ALA A 186 -20.17 -5.31 -6.01
C ALA A 186 -21.60 -5.28 -6.58
N GLN A 187 -22.49 -6.17 -6.10
CA GLN A 187 -23.87 -6.21 -6.52
C GLN A 187 -24.64 -4.99 -6.03
N GLY A 188 -25.48 -4.42 -6.91
CA GLY A 188 -26.34 -3.28 -6.58
C GLY A 188 -25.59 -1.94 -6.48
N ILE A 189 -24.36 -1.86 -7.02
CA ILE A 189 -23.57 -0.62 -6.97
C ILE A 189 -24.22 0.52 -7.77
N ASP A 190 -24.98 0.19 -8.82
CA ASP A 190 -25.71 1.17 -9.64
C ASP A 190 -26.91 1.79 -8.92
N GLU A 191 -27.41 1.12 -7.89
CA GLU A 191 -28.56 1.55 -7.07
C GLU A 191 -28.12 2.07 -5.70
N LEU A 192 -26.80 2.08 -5.43
CA LEU A 192 -26.25 2.45 -4.13
C LEU A 192 -26.42 3.95 -3.88
N SER A 193 -27.12 4.30 -2.78
CA SER A 193 -27.21 5.68 -2.31
C SER A 193 -26.06 6.04 -1.38
N TYR A 194 -25.85 7.35 -1.15
CA TYR A 194 -24.87 7.84 -0.18
C TYR A 194 -25.15 7.32 1.24
N GLU A 195 -26.44 7.37 1.65
CA GLU A 195 -26.88 6.93 2.97
C GLU A 195 -26.67 5.42 3.14
N ASP A 196 -26.99 4.61 2.12
CA ASP A 196 -26.77 3.16 2.17
C ASP A 196 -25.29 2.82 2.26
N PHE A 197 -24.46 3.55 1.54
CA PHE A 197 -23.00 3.36 1.63
C PHE A 197 -22.49 3.70 3.04
N MET A 198 -22.89 4.84 3.60
CA MET A 198 -22.50 5.23 4.96
C MET A 198 -23.03 4.25 6.02
N ALA A 199 -24.22 3.67 5.81
CA ALA A 199 -24.73 2.61 6.67
C ALA A 199 -23.86 1.34 6.60
N LYS A 200 -23.35 0.97 5.41
CA LYS A 200 -22.40 -0.14 5.25
C LYS A 200 -21.10 0.12 6.00
N THR A 201 -20.55 1.34 5.97
CA THR A 201 -19.31 1.68 6.69
C THR A 201 -19.47 1.67 8.21
N ALA A 202 -20.68 1.91 8.71
CA ALA A 202 -21.03 1.87 10.13
C ALA A 202 -21.48 0.48 10.61
N ALA A 203 -21.67 -0.49 9.71
CA ALA A 203 -22.12 -1.83 10.05
C ALA A 203 -21.03 -2.61 10.81
N GLU A 204 -21.48 -3.45 11.75
CA GLU A 204 -20.59 -4.42 12.38
C GLU A 204 -20.36 -5.62 11.46
N PRO A 205 -19.20 -6.31 11.57
CA PRO A 205 -18.95 -7.53 10.81
C PRO A 205 -20.02 -8.58 11.11
N ASP A 206 -20.47 -9.28 10.09
CA ASP A 206 -21.40 -10.41 10.25
C ASP A 206 -20.65 -11.57 10.93
N PRO A 207 -21.04 -11.99 12.15
CA PRO A 207 -20.37 -13.10 12.83
C PRO A 207 -20.59 -14.44 12.11
N GLY A 208 -21.43 -14.47 11.07
CA GLY A 208 -21.82 -15.68 10.37
C GLY A 208 -22.81 -16.53 11.16
N THR A 209 -23.71 -17.18 10.48
CA THR A 209 -24.70 -18.11 11.07
C THR A 209 -24.27 -19.57 10.94
N ASN A 210 -23.21 -19.85 10.20
CA ASN A 210 -22.71 -21.20 9.98
C ASN A 210 -22.04 -21.77 11.22
N THR A 211 -22.40 -22.98 11.57
CA THR A 211 -21.78 -23.71 12.68
C THR A 211 -20.51 -24.46 12.26
N THR A 212 -20.27 -24.61 10.95
CA THR A 212 -19.08 -25.25 10.40
C THR A 212 -17.95 -24.25 10.19
N LEU A 213 -16.73 -24.76 10.17
CA LEU A 213 -15.50 -23.97 10.09
C LEU A 213 -15.40 -23.26 8.72
N CYS A 214 -15.19 -21.96 8.73
CA CYS A 214 -14.83 -21.20 7.54
C CYS A 214 -13.35 -21.43 7.20
N VAL A 215 -13.05 -21.71 5.95
CA VAL A 215 -11.68 -22.02 5.47
C VAL A 215 -11.13 -20.94 4.54
N GLY A 216 -11.87 -19.86 4.34
CA GLY A 216 -11.50 -18.75 3.48
C GLY A 216 -12.65 -18.28 2.61
N LYS A 217 -12.33 -17.53 1.57
CA LYS A 217 -13.31 -16.98 0.62
C LYS A 217 -12.82 -17.03 -0.83
N LEU A 218 -13.76 -16.98 -1.76
CA LEU A 218 -13.50 -16.86 -3.20
C LEU A 218 -14.04 -15.52 -3.70
N ALA A 219 -13.17 -14.70 -4.29
CA ALA A 219 -13.61 -13.60 -5.12
C ALA A 219 -14.05 -14.16 -6.48
N THR A 220 -15.35 -14.07 -6.78
CA THR A 220 -15.96 -14.77 -7.91
C THR A 220 -15.87 -13.99 -9.21
N ASP A 221 -15.69 -12.67 -9.15
CA ASP A 221 -15.46 -11.79 -10.30
C ASP A 221 -14.03 -11.19 -10.26
N PHE A 222 -13.49 -10.88 -11.42
CA PHE A 222 -12.24 -10.12 -11.56
C PHE A 222 -12.46 -8.61 -11.36
N ARG A 223 -13.72 -8.15 -11.46
CA ARG A 223 -14.08 -6.75 -11.19
C ARG A 223 -14.20 -6.51 -9.69
N TRP A 224 -13.64 -5.40 -9.28
CA TRP A 224 -13.79 -4.88 -7.94
C TRP A 224 -13.89 -3.36 -7.99
N TYR A 225 -14.44 -2.79 -6.94
CA TYR A 225 -14.64 -1.36 -6.84
C TYR A 225 -13.97 -0.84 -5.59
N LEU A 226 -13.56 0.43 -5.66
CA LEU A 226 -13.00 1.19 -4.56
C LEU A 226 -13.90 2.39 -4.33
N ALA A 227 -14.60 2.43 -3.21
CA ALA A 227 -15.48 3.54 -2.83
C ALA A 227 -14.73 4.46 -1.86
N CYS A 228 -14.60 5.73 -2.25
CA CYS A 228 -13.85 6.74 -1.52
C CYS A 228 -14.77 7.89 -1.10
N PRO A 229 -15.15 7.98 0.18
CA PRO A 229 -15.80 9.18 0.72
C PRO A 229 -14.89 10.40 0.59
N MET A 230 -15.44 11.51 0.09
CA MET A 230 -14.73 12.77 -0.08
C MET A 230 -15.70 13.95 -0.10
N SER A 231 -15.19 15.18 -0.18
CA SER A 231 -16.06 16.34 -0.37
C SER A 231 -16.60 16.40 -1.81
N LYS A 232 -17.80 16.96 -2.00
CA LYS A 232 -18.35 17.23 -3.34
C LYS A 232 -17.43 18.13 -4.18
N LYS A 233 -16.70 19.03 -3.53
CA LYS A 233 -15.76 19.92 -4.21
C LYS A 233 -14.59 19.15 -4.83
N GLU A 234 -14.09 18.12 -4.15
CA GLU A 234 -13.04 17.24 -4.66
C GLU A 234 -13.59 16.32 -5.77
N ALA A 235 -14.76 15.72 -5.52
CA ALA A 235 -15.40 14.85 -6.50
C ALA A 235 -15.78 15.58 -7.81
N ALA A 236 -16.22 16.86 -7.73
CA ALA A 236 -16.56 17.67 -8.89
C ALA A 236 -15.37 18.03 -9.80
N GLN A 237 -14.15 17.76 -9.36
CA GLN A 237 -12.94 17.95 -10.18
C GLN A 237 -12.56 16.69 -10.97
N MET A 238 -13.34 15.63 -10.84
CA MET A 238 -13.12 14.36 -11.50
C MET A 238 -14.15 14.18 -12.63
N GLU A 239 -13.72 13.57 -13.72
CA GLU A 239 -14.56 13.29 -14.88
C GLU A 239 -15.06 11.85 -14.84
N ASP A 240 -16.35 11.64 -15.03
CA ASP A 240 -16.96 10.31 -15.11
C ASP A 240 -16.32 9.51 -16.26
N GLY A 241 -15.92 8.27 -15.96
CA GLY A 241 -15.19 7.41 -16.90
C GLY A 241 -13.71 7.76 -17.06
N GLY A 242 -13.21 8.82 -16.37
CA GLY A 242 -11.80 9.17 -16.34
C GLY A 242 -10.95 8.10 -15.64
N ALA A 243 -9.72 7.92 -16.10
CA ALA A 243 -8.75 7.03 -15.46
C ALA A 243 -7.89 7.84 -14.49
N TYR A 244 -7.83 7.38 -13.24
CA TYR A 244 -7.08 8.00 -12.16
C TYR A 244 -6.03 7.07 -11.60
N GLU A 245 -4.83 7.57 -11.39
CA GLU A 245 -3.80 6.85 -10.67
C GLU A 245 -4.11 6.90 -9.17
N ILE A 246 -4.20 5.74 -8.54
CA ILE A 246 -4.47 5.62 -7.10
C ILE A 246 -3.31 4.87 -6.46
N THR A 247 -2.67 5.49 -5.49
CA THR A 247 -1.60 4.90 -4.70
C THR A 247 -2.17 4.30 -3.42
N PHE A 248 -1.74 3.07 -3.13
CA PHE A 248 -2.14 2.27 -1.98
C PHE A 248 -0.96 2.13 -1.00
N PRO A 249 -0.86 2.98 0.04
CA PRO A 249 0.27 2.95 0.98
C PRO A 249 0.43 1.60 1.69
N TYR A 250 -0.66 0.94 2.09
CA TYR A 250 -0.63 -0.36 2.77
C TYR A 250 -0.22 -1.52 1.84
N ASN A 251 -0.27 -1.30 0.54
CA ASN A 251 0.22 -2.23 -0.47
C ASN A 251 1.62 -1.87 -1.00
N GLY A 252 2.49 -1.35 -0.13
CA GLY A 252 3.86 -0.97 -0.48
C GLY A 252 3.95 0.23 -1.43
N ASN A 253 3.04 1.20 -1.30
CA ASN A 253 2.90 2.36 -2.20
C ASN A 253 2.65 1.96 -3.67
N LYS A 254 1.96 0.86 -3.88
CA LYS A 254 1.60 0.43 -5.24
C LYS A 254 0.61 1.41 -5.86
N THR A 255 0.93 1.91 -7.03
CA THR A 255 0.07 2.78 -7.82
C THR A 255 -0.62 1.97 -8.92
N MET A 256 -1.91 2.18 -9.10
CA MET A 256 -2.74 1.51 -10.09
C MET A 256 -3.68 2.53 -10.74
N SER A 257 -3.91 2.35 -12.04
CA SER A 257 -4.92 3.12 -12.75
C SER A 257 -6.30 2.47 -12.58
N LEU A 258 -7.24 3.21 -12.00
CA LEU A 258 -8.64 2.83 -11.84
C LEU A 258 -9.52 3.83 -12.60
N GLU A 259 -10.62 3.33 -13.17
CA GLU A 259 -11.61 4.15 -13.87
C GLU A 259 -12.63 4.68 -12.86
N LEU A 260 -12.91 5.98 -12.87
CA LEU A 260 -14.02 6.55 -12.09
C LEU A 260 -15.35 6.03 -12.68
N TYR A 261 -16.02 5.18 -11.93
CA TYR A 261 -17.27 4.55 -12.36
C TYR A 261 -18.47 5.48 -12.19
N CYS A 262 -18.60 6.08 -11.01
CA CYS A 262 -19.63 7.08 -10.71
C CYS A 262 -19.28 7.86 -9.44
N VAL A 263 -19.98 9.00 -9.27
CA VAL A 263 -19.96 9.78 -8.04
C VAL A 263 -21.36 9.82 -7.44
N ILE A 264 -21.48 9.40 -6.19
CA ILE A 264 -22.75 9.39 -5.44
C ILE A 264 -22.75 10.60 -4.48
N PRO A 265 -23.56 11.64 -4.74
CA PRO A 265 -23.59 12.82 -3.88
C PRO A 265 -24.47 12.60 -2.65
N GLU A 266 -24.08 13.14 -1.50
CA GLU A 266 -24.97 13.35 -0.35
C GLU A 266 -26.05 14.39 -0.68
N LEU A 267 -27.33 14.07 -0.53
CA LEU A 267 -28.43 14.98 -0.86
C LEU A 267 -29.45 15.07 0.29
N PRO A 268 -29.57 16.24 0.97
CA PRO A 268 -28.71 17.42 0.89
C PRO A 268 -27.39 17.22 1.64
N GLY A 269 -26.30 17.80 1.19
CA GLY A 269 -25.01 17.72 1.91
C GLY A 269 -23.82 18.20 1.08
N ALA A 270 -22.63 18.22 1.71
CA ALA A 270 -21.40 18.68 1.12
C ALA A 270 -20.44 17.52 0.74
N ASN A 271 -20.82 16.28 1.03
CA ASN A 271 -20.01 15.10 0.80
C ASN A 271 -20.48 14.30 -0.43
N ALA A 272 -19.62 13.42 -0.88
CA ALA A 272 -19.91 12.47 -1.96
C ALA A 272 -19.09 11.19 -1.74
N VAL A 273 -19.42 10.14 -2.44
CA VAL A 273 -18.61 8.93 -2.55
C VAL A 273 -18.21 8.77 -4.01
N ALA A 274 -16.92 8.84 -4.30
CA ALA A 274 -16.39 8.49 -5.61
C ALA A 274 -16.14 6.99 -5.66
N ILE A 275 -16.68 6.32 -6.67
CA ILE A 275 -16.54 4.89 -6.87
C ILE A 275 -15.65 4.64 -8.09
N PHE A 276 -14.53 4.01 -7.86
CA PHE A 276 -13.61 3.61 -8.91
C PHE A 276 -13.74 2.13 -9.20
N ARG A 277 -13.52 1.74 -10.45
CA ARG A 277 -13.59 0.35 -10.92
C ARG A 277 -12.24 -0.12 -11.41
N SER A 278 -11.90 -1.36 -11.09
CA SER A 278 -10.76 -2.06 -11.66
C SER A 278 -11.13 -3.46 -12.11
N THR A 279 -10.49 -3.92 -13.18
CA THR A 279 -10.54 -5.30 -13.67
C THR A 279 -9.21 -6.02 -13.47
N GLN A 280 -8.23 -5.37 -12.89
CA GLN A 280 -6.92 -5.93 -12.64
C GLN A 280 -6.87 -6.54 -11.24
N ILE A 281 -6.29 -7.73 -11.13
CA ILE A 281 -6.00 -8.41 -9.88
C ILE A 281 -4.47 -8.52 -9.78
N PRO A 282 -3.80 -7.52 -9.18
CA PRO A 282 -2.35 -7.55 -9.05
C PRO A 282 -1.91 -8.66 -8.09
N SER A 283 -0.84 -9.36 -8.45
CA SER A 283 -0.24 -10.36 -7.57
C SER A 283 0.24 -9.71 -6.26
N GLY A 284 -0.08 -10.34 -5.13
CA GLY A 284 0.32 -9.89 -3.80
C GLY A 284 -0.35 -8.59 -3.36
N PHE A 285 -1.47 -8.20 -3.99
CA PHE A 285 -2.25 -7.07 -3.52
C PHE A 285 -3.13 -7.51 -2.33
N ASP A 286 -3.01 -6.76 -1.22
CA ASP A 286 -3.85 -6.96 -0.05
C ASP A 286 -5.18 -6.23 -0.24
N TYR A 287 -6.27 -7.00 -0.26
CA TYR A 287 -7.64 -6.52 -0.37
C TYR A 287 -8.27 -6.25 1.01
N THR A 288 -7.48 -5.74 1.98
CA THR A 288 -8.03 -5.24 3.25
C THR A 288 -9.19 -4.30 2.96
N ARG A 289 -10.32 -4.52 3.64
CA ARG A 289 -11.61 -3.89 3.34
C ARG A 289 -11.54 -2.37 3.30
N MET A 290 -10.94 -1.75 4.31
CA MET A 290 -10.70 -0.32 4.39
C MET A 290 -9.20 -0.04 4.40
N GLN A 291 -8.74 0.83 3.52
CA GLN A 291 -7.36 1.26 3.47
C GLN A 291 -7.22 2.70 2.99
N PRO A 292 -6.28 3.46 3.54
CA PRO A 292 -6.02 4.81 3.05
C PRO A 292 -5.49 4.76 1.61
N VAL A 293 -5.95 5.68 0.80
CA VAL A 293 -5.53 5.82 -0.60
C VAL A 293 -5.20 7.26 -0.93
N GLN A 294 -4.36 7.44 -1.94
CA GLN A 294 -4.01 8.74 -2.50
C GLN A 294 -4.43 8.75 -3.97
N ILE A 295 -5.41 9.58 -4.30
CA ILE A 295 -5.96 9.69 -5.64
C ILE A 295 -5.26 10.87 -6.32
N HIS A 296 -4.63 10.63 -7.46
CA HIS A 296 -3.97 11.63 -8.28
C HIS A 296 -5.02 12.29 -9.17
N THR A 297 -5.44 13.50 -8.84
CA THR A 297 -6.58 14.18 -9.51
C THR A 297 -6.16 15.15 -10.59
N ALA A 298 -4.99 15.74 -10.49
CA ALA A 298 -4.45 16.62 -11.50
C ALA A 298 -2.93 16.70 -11.44
N GLU A 299 -2.30 16.86 -12.59
CA GLU A 299 -0.88 17.16 -12.72
C GLU A 299 -0.71 18.60 -13.16
N TYR A 300 0.18 19.31 -12.50
CA TYR A 300 0.52 20.68 -12.81
C TYR A 300 2.01 20.76 -13.14
N ARG A 301 2.31 21.46 -14.20
CA ARG A 301 3.69 21.71 -14.61
C ARG A 301 3.91 23.20 -14.74
N GLY A 302 4.90 23.74 -14.05
CA GLY A 302 5.18 25.16 -14.08
C GLY A 302 6.44 25.51 -13.33
N PHE A 303 6.63 26.80 -13.07
CA PHE A 303 7.75 27.29 -12.28
C PHE A 303 7.41 27.22 -10.79
N GLU A 304 8.30 26.63 -10.01
CA GLU A 304 8.18 26.68 -8.55
C GLU A 304 8.65 28.03 -8.04
N ILE A 305 7.79 28.73 -7.31
CA ILE A 305 8.13 29.97 -6.61
C ILE A 305 7.73 29.87 -5.14
N PRO A 306 8.52 30.43 -4.20
CA PRO A 306 8.09 30.52 -2.81
C PRO A 306 6.85 31.40 -2.67
N GLN A 307 5.94 31.07 -1.76
CA GLN A 307 4.76 31.92 -1.48
C GLN A 307 5.15 33.35 -1.12
N SER A 308 6.30 33.51 -0.46
CA SER A 308 6.85 34.84 -0.12
C SER A 308 7.25 35.70 -1.33
N ALA A 309 7.40 35.12 -2.52
CA ALA A 309 7.76 35.83 -3.74
C ALA A 309 6.58 36.50 -4.43
N LEU A 310 5.35 36.00 -4.22
CA LEU A 310 4.16 36.53 -4.90
C LEU A 310 3.87 37.97 -4.47
N ARG A 311 3.61 38.81 -5.46
CA ARG A 311 3.25 40.24 -5.31
C ARG A 311 2.08 40.60 -6.21
N ILE A 312 1.42 41.69 -5.85
CA ILE A 312 0.41 42.30 -6.69
C ILE A 312 0.93 43.70 -7.04
N LEU A 313 1.07 43.98 -8.35
CA LEU A 313 1.47 45.27 -8.88
C LEU A 313 0.44 45.72 -9.92
N ASP A 314 -0.11 46.91 -9.75
CA ASP A 314 -1.14 47.53 -10.63
C ASP A 314 -2.36 46.60 -10.88
N GLY A 315 -2.68 45.73 -9.91
CA GLY A 315 -3.79 44.78 -10.00
C GLY A 315 -3.40 43.41 -10.59
N TRP A 316 -2.17 43.20 -11.03
CA TRP A 316 -1.67 41.98 -11.62
C TRP A 316 -0.87 41.14 -10.60
N GLU A 317 -1.14 39.86 -10.57
CA GLU A 317 -0.34 38.91 -9.81
C GLU A 317 0.96 38.61 -10.52
N GLY A 318 2.08 38.62 -9.77
CA GLY A 318 3.40 38.41 -10.35
C GLY A 318 4.51 38.30 -9.31
N VAL A 319 5.72 38.27 -9.82
CA VAL A 319 6.95 38.24 -9.04
C VAL A 319 7.93 39.28 -9.48
N TYR A 320 8.70 39.81 -8.55
CA TYR A 320 9.88 40.59 -8.94
C TYR A 320 11.01 39.66 -9.33
N ILE A 321 11.65 39.98 -10.45
CA ILE A 321 12.86 39.30 -10.91
C ILE A 321 14.05 40.24 -10.87
N LEU A 322 15.23 39.65 -10.85
CA LEU A 322 16.48 40.39 -11.05
C LEU A 322 16.96 40.14 -12.48
N ASP A 323 16.82 41.14 -13.33
CA ASP A 323 17.37 41.15 -14.69
C ASP A 323 18.71 41.89 -14.67
N GLU A 324 19.81 41.13 -14.81
CA GLU A 324 21.20 41.58 -14.60
C GLU A 324 21.40 42.28 -13.23
N VAL A 325 21.16 43.55 -13.13
CA VAL A 325 21.27 44.35 -11.91
C VAL A 325 20.00 45.16 -11.61
N THR A 326 18.96 45.01 -12.41
CA THR A 326 17.74 45.79 -12.35
C THR A 326 16.58 44.90 -11.92
N VAL A 327 15.74 45.43 -11.04
CA VAL A 327 14.50 44.77 -10.65
C VAL A 327 13.45 45.00 -11.73
N ASP A 328 12.89 43.93 -12.24
CA ASP A 328 11.74 43.95 -13.14
C ASP A 328 10.57 43.17 -12.54
N PHE A 329 9.38 43.21 -13.16
CA PHE A 329 8.20 42.50 -12.71
C PHE A 329 7.72 41.56 -13.81
N ARG A 330 7.45 40.32 -13.45
CA ARG A 330 6.86 39.30 -14.32
C ARG A 330 5.51 38.86 -13.77
N ARG A 331 4.50 38.88 -14.64
CA ARG A 331 3.19 38.33 -14.26
C ARG A 331 3.23 36.80 -14.23
N VAL A 332 2.40 36.22 -13.39
CA VAL A 332 2.27 34.77 -13.23
C VAL A 332 0.80 34.40 -13.15
N HIS A 333 0.49 33.20 -13.60
CA HIS A 333 -0.78 32.53 -13.29
C HIS A 333 -0.52 31.42 -12.30
N ILE A 334 -1.26 31.38 -11.17
CA ILE A 334 -1.10 30.37 -10.14
C ILE A 334 -1.86 29.13 -10.58
N ALA A 335 -1.14 28.08 -10.99
CA ALA A 335 -1.72 26.81 -11.38
C ALA A 335 -1.97 25.90 -10.17
N TYR A 336 -1.07 25.94 -9.16
CA TYR A 336 -1.18 25.10 -7.98
C TYR A 336 -0.57 25.77 -6.75
N GLU A 337 -1.22 25.61 -5.60
CA GLU A 337 -0.74 26.05 -4.29
C GLU A 337 -0.28 24.83 -3.47
N GLY A 338 1.01 24.79 -3.17
CA GLY A 338 1.64 23.79 -2.32
C GLY A 338 1.95 24.32 -0.92
N ASP A 339 2.57 23.48 -0.10
CA ASP A 339 3.01 23.87 1.25
C ASP A 339 4.27 24.75 1.17
N GLY A 340 4.08 26.07 1.28
CA GLY A 340 5.15 27.07 1.23
C GLY A 340 5.59 27.50 -0.18
N TYR A 341 4.98 26.99 -1.25
CA TYR A 341 5.30 27.33 -2.64
C TYR A 341 4.06 27.40 -3.53
N TYR A 342 4.20 28.05 -4.68
CA TYR A 342 3.26 27.98 -5.80
C TYR A 342 3.92 27.34 -7.02
N ILE A 343 3.12 26.62 -7.81
CA ILE A 343 3.48 26.32 -9.20
C ILE A 343 2.74 27.35 -10.06
N VAL A 344 3.51 28.10 -10.81
CA VAL A 344 2.98 29.17 -11.66
C VAL A 344 3.32 28.92 -13.12
N THR A 345 2.46 29.38 -14.01
CA THR A 345 2.70 29.34 -15.45
C THR A 345 3.02 30.71 -15.99
N GLY A 346 3.76 30.75 -17.11
CA GLY A 346 4.08 31.95 -17.87
C GLY A 346 3.09 32.19 -19.01
N ASP A 347 1.83 31.85 -18.79
CA ASP A 347 0.70 32.06 -19.69
C ASP A 347 -0.58 32.23 -18.87
N ASP A 348 -1.70 32.50 -19.52
CA ASP A 348 -3.02 32.67 -18.89
C ASP A 348 -3.64 31.35 -18.34
N GLY A 349 -2.89 30.26 -18.37
CA GLY A 349 -3.38 28.92 -17.94
C GLY A 349 -4.16 28.19 -19.02
N SER A 350 -4.35 28.75 -20.19
CA SER A 350 -5.12 28.14 -21.29
C SER A 350 -4.44 26.91 -21.91
N ALA A 351 -3.13 26.76 -21.73
CA ALA A 351 -2.35 25.63 -22.23
C ALA A 351 -2.53 24.33 -21.42
N LEU A 352 -3.18 24.37 -20.24
CA LEU A 352 -3.41 23.20 -19.36
C LEU A 352 -4.82 22.62 -19.51
N SER A 353 -5.74 23.25 -20.25
CA SER A 353 -7.03 22.68 -20.58
C SER A 353 -6.88 21.83 -21.84
N VAL A 354 -7.06 20.50 -21.67
CA VAL A 354 -7.33 19.58 -22.78
C VAL A 354 -8.45 20.16 -23.64
N GLU A 355 -8.20 20.25 -24.94
CA GLU A 355 -9.10 20.80 -25.95
C GLU A 355 -10.54 20.24 -25.81
N THR A 356 -11.40 20.94 -25.08
CA THR A 356 -12.83 20.91 -25.34
C THR A 356 -13.09 22.07 -26.30
N GLY A 357 -13.27 21.71 -27.58
CA GLY A 357 -13.51 22.70 -28.63
C GLY A 357 -14.80 23.49 -28.38
N ASP A 358 -14.63 24.66 -27.88
CA ASP A 358 -15.58 25.77 -28.04
C ASP A 358 -14.77 27.05 -28.28
N ASP A 359 -14.60 27.34 -29.59
CA ASP A 359 -13.99 28.57 -30.10
C ASP A 359 -14.92 29.78 -29.87
N THR A 360 -14.97 30.28 -28.64
CA THR A 360 -15.47 31.61 -28.36
C THR A 360 -14.57 32.30 -27.32
N ALA A 361 -13.26 32.35 -27.60
CA ALA A 361 -12.39 33.30 -26.92
C ALA A 361 -12.66 34.69 -27.53
N THR A 362 -13.40 35.52 -26.82
CA THR A 362 -13.42 36.98 -27.06
C THR A 362 -12.01 37.47 -26.73
N ASP A 363 -11.31 37.81 -27.80
CA ASP A 363 -10.02 38.49 -27.81
C ASP A 363 -10.15 39.89 -27.20
N THR A 364 -10.22 39.99 -25.86
CA THR A 364 -9.91 41.20 -25.13
C THR A 364 -8.40 41.21 -24.95
N ALA A 365 -7.69 41.87 -25.85
CA ALA A 365 -6.27 42.15 -25.73
C ALA A 365 -6.00 42.73 -24.33
N ASP A 366 -5.34 41.90 -23.53
CA ASP A 366 -5.01 42.21 -22.14
C ASP A 366 -3.93 43.32 -22.17
N GLU A 367 -4.29 44.55 -21.83
CA GLU A 367 -3.38 45.71 -21.80
C GLU A 367 -2.37 45.62 -20.63
N CYS A 368 -1.97 44.42 -20.24
CA CYS A 368 -0.97 44.23 -19.19
C CYS A 368 0.41 44.67 -19.67
N PRO A 369 1.05 45.67 -19.01
CA PRO A 369 2.35 46.16 -19.43
C PRO A 369 3.51 45.22 -19.02
N TYR A 370 3.23 44.14 -18.34
CA TYR A 370 4.24 43.22 -17.79
C TYR A 370 4.30 41.90 -18.57
N ASP A 371 5.51 41.45 -18.86
CA ASP A 371 5.76 40.17 -19.50
C ASP A 371 5.50 38.99 -18.54
N TRP A 372 5.26 37.81 -19.09
CA TRP A 372 5.15 36.59 -18.35
C TRP A 372 6.51 36.11 -17.82
N ILE A 373 6.48 35.36 -16.67
CA ILE A 373 7.66 34.68 -16.14
C ILE A 373 8.21 33.68 -17.17
N GLN A 374 9.53 33.59 -17.27
CA GLN A 374 10.24 32.73 -18.20
C GLN A 374 11.23 31.84 -17.50
N MET A 375 11.69 30.80 -18.20
CA MET A 375 12.71 29.90 -17.71
C MET A 375 14.02 30.65 -17.46
N ASN A 376 14.64 30.40 -16.31
CA ASN A 376 15.86 31.03 -15.80
C ASN A 376 15.68 32.53 -15.34
N ASP A 377 14.47 33.02 -15.22
CA ASP A 377 14.26 34.26 -14.49
C ASP A 377 14.72 34.09 -13.04
N VAL A 378 15.45 35.07 -12.52
CA VAL A 378 15.92 35.08 -11.14
C VAL A 378 14.90 35.76 -10.25
N VAL A 379 14.04 34.98 -9.61
CA VAL A 379 12.93 35.48 -8.77
C VAL A 379 13.46 36.03 -7.45
N ILE A 380 12.99 37.19 -7.04
CA ILE A 380 13.28 37.77 -5.73
C ILE A 380 12.25 37.29 -4.72
N ALA A 381 12.60 36.27 -3.94
CA ALA A 381 11.73 35.70 -2.91
C ALA A 381 11.48 36.70 -1.77
N GLU A 382 12.54 37.40 -1.32
CA GLU A 382 12.45 38.39 -0.26
C GLU A 382 13.29 39.62 -0.57
N GLY A 383 12.72 40.83 -0.35
CA GLY A 383 13.42 42.10 -0.54
C GLY A 383 12.62 43.25 0.04
N ARG A 384 13.32 44.32 0.44
CA ARG A 384 12.68 45.55 0.97
C ARG A 384 12.70 46.68 -0.08
N GLY A 385 11.55 47.36 -0.22
CA GLY A 385 11.41 48.51 -1.09
C GLY A 385 11.69 48.17 -2.55
N LEU A 386 11.15 47.07 -3.04
CA LEU A 386 11.24 46.64 -4.43
C LEU A 386 10.29 47.51 -5.30
N TYR A 387 10.75 47.93 -6.47
CA TYR A 387 9.97 48.55 -7.51
C TYR A 387 10.67 48.34 -8.86
N VAL A 388 9.93 48.37 -9.95
CA VAL A 388 10.44 48.18 -11.30
C VAL A 388 11.46 49.31 -11.63
N GLY A 389 12.61 48.90 -12.17
CA GLY A 389 13.73 49.83 -12.49
C GLY A 389 14.70 50.07 -11.32
N LYS A 390 14.50 49.46 -10.15
CA LYS A 390 15.44 49.57 -9.03
C LYS A 390 16.75 48.86 -9.34
N VAL A 391 17.86 49.60 -9.27
CA VAL A 391 19.21 49.02 -9.43
C VAL A 391 19.69 48.43 -8.11
N VAL A 392 20.10 47.16 -8.12
CA VAL A 392 20.64 46.43 -6.98
C VAL A 392 22.15 46.33 -7.10
N GLN A 393 22.90 47.03 -6.22
CA GLN A 393 24.34 46.93 -6.18
C GLN A 393 24.76 45.70 -5.35
N GLY A 394 25.52 44.77 -5.96
CA GLY A 394 26.16 43.64 -5.23
C GLY A 394 25.38 42.36 -5.16
N ALA A 395 24.41 42.10 -6.03
CA ALA A 395 23.84 40.76 -6.21
C ALA A 395 24.82 39.87 -7.00
N ARG A 396 25.62 39.11 -6.30
CA ARG A 396 26.38 37.95 -6.82
C ARG A 396 26.07 36.74 -5.96
#